data_5447c4bb455394b8ece0327417a000ea
#
_entry.id   5447c4bb455394b8ece0327417a000ea
#
_cell.length_a   1.000
_cell.length_b   1.000
_cell.length_c   1.000
_cell.angle_alpha   90.00
_cell.angle_beta   90.00
_cell.angle_gamma   90.00
#
_symmetry.space_group_name_H-M   'P 1'
#
loop_
_entity.id
_entity.type
_entity.pdbx_description
1 polymer ?
#
loop_
_entity_poly.entity_id
_entity_poly.type
_entity_poly.pdbx_seq_one_letter_code
_entity_poly.pdbx_strand_id
1 'polypeptide(L)'
;IARELLTDEYNVSRVIARPYRMIDGKPTRIGGLRRDYSVEPFKDSTCDIILKNNGIVLGIGKIEDIFVGKGISHAIHTGGNTEGLEITLKAVRNELNLDELKCKKYNIEKYDKQFIFTNLVDTDMLYGHRNNAQGYAKAIEEIDSYLPKIMDAMTEEDLLIITADHGCDPTVPGTD
;
A
#
# COMPACT_ATOMS: atom_id res chain seq x y z
N ILE A 1 14.46 -17.75 -11.39
CA ILE A 1 14.28 -18.21 -12.80
C ILE A 1 13.34 -17.26 -13.56
N ALA A 2 12.00 -17.23 -13.27
CA ALA A 2 11.08 -16.40 -14.06
C ALA A 2 11.48 -14.91 -14.06
N ARG A 3 11.88 -14.35 -12.92
CA ARG A 3 12.33 -12.94 -12.83
C ARG A 3 13.60 -12.68 -13.64
N GLU A 4 14.49 -13.66 -13.75
CA GLU A 4 15.74 -13.57 -14.52
C GLU A 4 15.52 -13.65 -16.03
N LEU A 5 14.45 -14.33 -16.46
CA LEU A 5 14.07 -14.47 -17.86
C LEU A 5 13.22 -13.30 -18.37
N LEU A 6 12.44 -12.68 -17.49
CA LEU A 6 11.54 -11.58 -17.84
C LEU A 6 12.24 -10.23 -17.67
N THR A 7 13.23 -9.96 -18.54
CA THR A 7 14.01 -8.72 -18.59
C THR A 7 13.83 -8.04 -19.95
N ASP A 8 14.39 -6.84 -20.09
CA ASP A 8 14.41 -6.04 -21.31
C ASP A 8 13.02 -5.89 -21.95
N GLU A 9 12.83 -6.32 -23.17
CA GLU A 9 11.55 -6.23 -23.89
C GLU A 9 10.43 -7.10 -23.28
N TYR A 10 10.79 -8.15 -22.52
CA TYR A 10 9.86 -9.02 -21.80
C TYR A 10 9.67 -8.62 -20.33
N ASN A 11 10.20 -7.47 -19.94
CA ASN A 11 10.18 -7.05 -18.55
C ASN A 11 8.74 -6.77 -18.08
N VAL A 12 8.39 -7.42 -16.96
CA VAL A 12 7.14 -7.16 -16.24
C VAL A 12 7.46 -6.60 -14.85
N SER A 13 6.66 -5.68 -14.38
CA SER A 13 6.87 -5.03 -13.09
C SER A 13 6.88 -6.01 -11.92
N ARG A 14 6.17 -7.14 -12.02
CA ARG A 14 5.98 -8.07 -10.91
C ARG A 14 5.92 -9.52 -11.37
N VAL A 15 6.65 -10.38 -10.69
CA VAL A 15 6.57 -11.85 -10.79
C VAL A 15 6.18 -12.40 -9.43
N ILE A 16 5.09 -13.15 -9.35
CA ILE A 16 4.58 -13.67 -8.08
C ILE A 16 4.69 -15.18 -8.05
N ALA A 17 5.40 -15.73 -7.05
CA ALA A 17 5.36 -17.15 -6.73
C ALA A 17 4.25 -17.41 -5.69
N ARG A 18 3.35 -18.33 -6.02
CA ARG A 18 2.26 -18.77 -5.14
C ARG A 18 2.35 -20.28 -4.92
N PRO A 19 3.24 -20.74 -4.01
CA PRO A 19 3.36 -22.16 -3.72
C PRO A 19 2.04 -22.77 -3.22
N TYR A 20 1.82 -24.02 -3.58
CA TYR A 20 0.66 -24.78 -3.13
C TYR A 20 1.07 -26.21 -2.76
N ARG A 21 0.21 -26.89 -2.03
CA ARG A 21 0.29 -28.33 -1.78
C ARG A 21 -1.06 -28.98 -2.05
N MET A 22 -1.05 -30.24 -2.35
CA MET A 22 -2.29 -31.01 -2.49
C MET A 22 -2.80 -31.40 -1.10
N ILE A 23 -4.03 -31.03 -0.79
CA ILE A 23 -4.75 -31.43 0.43
C ILE A 23 -6.07 -32.04 -0.06
N ASP A 24 -6.32 -33.30 0.27
CA ASP A 24 -7.52 -34.03 -0.15
C ASP A 24 -7.80 -33.95 -1.66
N GLY A 25 -6.73 -34.09 -2.44
CA GLY A 25 -6.78 -34.01 -3.92
C GLY A 25 -7.01 -32.62 -4.50
N LYS A 26 -7.04 -31.55 -3.67
CA LYS A 26 -7.22 -30.17 -4.10
C LYS A 26 -5.97 -29.33 -3.90
N PRO A 27 -5.56 -28.48 -4.88
CA PRO A 27 -4.44 -27.58 -4.71
C PRO A 27 -4.82 -26.48 -3.69
N THR A 28 -4.11 -26.48 -2.56
CA THR A 28 -4.31 -25.49 -1.48
C THR A 28 -3.10 -24.59 -1.37
N ARG A 29 -3.28 -23.29 -1.50
CA ARG A 29 -2.20 -22.28 -1.42
C ARG A 29 -1.56 -22.26 -0.04
N ILE A 30 -0.23 -22.09 -0.01
CA ILE A 30 0.53 -21.88 1.23
C ILE A 30 0.89 -20.40 1.30
N GLY A 31 0.00 -19.60 1.91
CA GLY A 31 0.12 -18.13 1.93
C GLY A 31 1.45 -17.63 2.48
N GLY A 32 1.97 -18.23 3.56
CA GLY A 32 3.25 -17.85 4.17
C GLY A 32 4.48 -18.08 3.28
N LEU A 33 4.35 -18.84 2.19
CA LEU A 33 5.43 -19.07 1.22
C LEU A 33 5.29 -18.22 -0.06
N ARG A 34 4.29 -17.35 -0.14
CA ARG A 34 4.20 -16.39 -1.24
C ARG A 34 5.47 -15.54 -1.30
N ARG A 35 5.94 -15.31 -2.52
CA ARG A 35 7.07 -14.41 -2.79
C ARG A 35 6.72 -13.53 -3.96
N ASP A 36 6.95 -12.25 -3.80
CA ASP A 36 6.79 -11.24 -4.83
C ASP A 36 8.16 -10.75 -5.27
N TYR A 37 8.45 -10.87 -6.56
CA TYR A 37 9.70 -10.42 -7.20
C TYR A 37 9.36 -9.24 -8.10
N SER A 38 9.22 -8.09 -7.48
CA SER A 38 8.94 -6.83 -8.16
C SER A 38 10.23 -6.15 -8.63
N VAL A 39 10.11 -5.30 -9.64
CA VAL A 39 11.18 -4.43 -10.12
C VAL A 39 10.94 -3.03 -9.63
N GLU A 40 11.98 -2.36 -9.17
CA GLU A 40 11.89 -0.95 -8.80
C GLU A 40 11.39 -0.11 -9.99
N PRO A 41 10.59 0.92 -9.75
CA PRO A 41 10.21 1.88 -10.76
C PRO A 41 11.46 2.42 -11.50
N PHE A 42 11.48 2.35 -12.82
CA PHE A 42 12.65 2.73 -13.63
C PHE A 42 12.85 4.24 -13.75
N LYS A 43 11.84 5.03 -13.42
CA LYS A 43 11.90 6.49 -13.33
C LYS A 43 11.62 6.94 -11.91
N ASP A 44 11.95 8.18 -11.61
CA ASP A 44 11.57 8.82 -10.36
C ASP A 44 10.05 8.98 -10.30
N SER A 45 9.50 8.55 -9.21
CA SER A 45 8.11 8.75 -8.82
C SER A 45 7.95 10.06 -8.04
N THR A 46 6.72 10.45 -7.74
CA THR A 46 6.43 11.55 -6.82
C THR A 46 7.12 11.35 -5.47
N CYS A 47 7.18 10.11 -4.99
CA CYS A 47 7.88 9.78 -3.75
C CYS A 47 9.38 10.14 -3.80
N ASP A 48 10.06 9.80 -4.91
CA ASP A 48 11.47 10.15 -5.10
C ASP A 48 11.67 11.67 -5.16
N ILE A 49 10.75 12.40 -5.80
CA ILE A 49 10.81 13.84 -5.92
C ILE A 49 10.65 14.51 -4.55
N ILE A 50 9.75 14.01 -3.71
CA ILE A 50 9.55 14.51 -2.34
C ILE A 50 10.82 14.33 -1.52
N LEU A 51 11.42 13.13 -1.54
CA LEU A 51 12.68 12.87 -0.83
C LEU A 51 13.82 13.79 -1.29
N LYS A 52 13.92 14.08 -2.59
CA LYS A 52 14.93 15.00 -3.15
C LYS A 52 14.70 16.45 -2.76
N ASN A 53 13.52 16.81 -2.30
CA ASN A 53 13.13 18.16 -1.91
C ASN A 53 12.85 18.29 -0.40
N ASN A 54 13.70 17.69 0.43
CA ASN A 54 13.64 17.72 1.90
C ASN A 54 12.34 17.23 2.52
N GLY A 55 11.63 16.36 1.83
CA GLY A 55 10.45 15.70 2.39
C GLY A 55 10.75 14.30 2.86
N ILE A 56 9.83 13.73 3.64
CA ILE A 56 9.78 12.29 3.93
C ILE A 56 8.55 11.66 3.31
N VAL A 57 8.63 10.37 3.04
CA VAL A 57 7.52 9.57 2.52
C VAL A 57 7.25 8.43 3.49
N LEU A 58 6.08 8.45 4.11
CA LEU A 58 5.57 7.39 4.96
C LEU A 58 4.60 6.52 4.16
N GLY A 59 5.02 5.30 3.83
CA GLY A 59 4.18 4.29 3.19
C GLY A 59 3.42 3.47 4.24
N ILE A 60 2.10 3.48 4.18
CA ILE A 60 1.23 2.70 5.07
C ILE A 60 0.51 1.62 4.26
N GLY A 61 0.45 0.40 4.79
CA GLY A 61 -0.09 -0.76 4.09
C GLY A 61 0.92 -1.38 3.13
N LYS A 62 0.58 -1.54 1.84
CA LYS A 62 1.42 -2.20 0.84
C LYS A 62 2.29 -1.25 0.02
N ILE A 63 2.38 0.00 0.37
CA ILE A 63 3.08 1.02 -0.42
C ILE A 63 4.56 0.67 -0.61
N GLU A 64 5.25 0.27 0.47
CA GLU A 64 6.65 -0.15 0.37
C GLU A 64 6.84 -1.31 -0.61
N ASP A 65 5.97 -2.33 -0.54
CA ASP A 65 6.02 -3.50 -1.42
C ASP A 65 5.77 -3.11 -2.89
N ILE A 66 4.81 -2.22 -3.14
CA ILE A 66 4.45 -1.77 -4.49
C ILE A 66 5.62 -1.04 -5.14
N PHE A 67 6.28 -0.16 -4.41
CA PHE A 67 7.42 0.62 -4.91
C PHE A 67 8.77 -0.06 -4.70
N VAL A 68 8.80 -1.27 -4.12
CA VAL A 68 10.04 -2.01 -3.80
C VAL A 68 10.96 -1.16 -2.91
N GLY A 69 10.37 -0.38 -2.02
CA GLY A 69 11.06 0.56 -1.14
C GLY A 69 11.66 1.78 -1.85
N LYS A 70 11.54 1.91 -3.18
CA LYS A 70 12.05 3.10 -3.89
C LYS A 70 11.19 4.31 -3.59
N GLY A 71 11.82 5.37 -3.11
CA GLY A 71 11.12 6.61 -2.75
C GLY A 71 10.38 6.55 -1.41
N ILE A 72 10.45 5.44 -0.65
CA ILE A 72 9.78 5.28 0.65
C ILE A 72 10.81 5.35 1.76
N SER A 73 10.77 6.41 2.57
CA SER A 73 11.72 6.63 3.68
C SER A 73 11.30 5.96 4.99
N HIS A 74 10.00 5.82 5.21
CA HIS A 74 9.41 5.20 6.39
C HIS A 74 8.26 4.29 5.94
N ALA A 75 8.07 3.15 6.58
CA ALA A 75 7.00 2.23 6.21
C ALA A 75 6.37 1.52 7.41
N ILE A 76 5.06 1.28 7.31
CA ILE A 76 4.30 0.46 8.25
C ILE A 76 3.40 -0.47 7.44
N HIS A 77 3.62 -1.77 7.57
CA HIS A 77 2.70 -2.77 7.05
C HIS A 77 1.49 -2.92 7.96
N THR A 78 0.31 -3.11 7.38
CA THR A 78 -0.96 -3.23 8.11
C THR A 78 -1.70 -4.51 7.76
N GLY A 79 -2.48 -5.00 8.71
CA GLY A 79 -3.30 -6.20 8.54
C GLY A 79 -4.63 -5.95 7.82
N GLY A 80 -5.08 -4.69 7.70
CA GLY A 80 -6.34 -4.31 7.07
C GLY A 80 -6.62 -2.81 7.14
N ASN A 81 -7.82 -2.41 6.70
CA ASN A 81 -8.20 -1.01 6.59
C ASN A 81 -8.25 -0.29 7.95
N THR A 82 -8.86 -0.88 8.97
CA THR A 82 -8.97 -0.26 10.30
C THR A 82 -7.61 0.17 10.83
N GLU A 83 -6.64 -0.73 10.83
CA GLU A 83 -5.27 -0.44 11.29
C GLU A 83 -4.61 0.63 10.41
N GLY A 84 -4.79 0.55 9.07
CA GLY A 84 -4.27 1.54 8.13
C GLY A 84 -4.83 2.95 8.39
N LEU A 85 -6.13 3.05 8.66
CA LEU A 85 -6.80 4.32 8.98
C LEU A 85 -6.35 4.91 10.32
N GLU A 86 -6.21 4.06 11.36
CA GLU A 86 -5.71 4.48 12.67
C GLU A 86 -4.28 5.01 12.60
N ILE A 87 -3.41 4.30 11.86
CA ILE A 87 -2.02 4.72 11.66
C ILE A 87 -1.95 6.00 10.83
N THR A 88 -2.78 6.13 9.80
CA THR A 88 -2.88 7.36 9.00
C THR A 88 -3.26 8.55 9.87
N LEU A 89 -4.27 8.39 10.73
CA LEU A 89 -4.69 9.44 11.66
C LEU A 89 -3.57 9.83 12.63
N LYS A 90 -2.84 8.85 13.19
CA LYS A 90 -1.66 9.12 14.04
C LYS A 90 -0.55 9.83 13.28
N ALA A 91 -0.34 9.48 12.01
CA ALA A 91 0.65 10.13 11.16
C ALA A 91 0.31 11.60 10.92
N VAL A 92 -0.95 11.91 10.58
CA VAL A 92 -1.43 13.30 10.40
C VAL A 92 -1.29 14.11 11.69
N ARG A 93 -1.50 13.48 12.85
CA ARG A 93 -1.32 14.12 14.17
C ARG A 93 0.12 14.23 14.65
N ASN A 94 1.09 13.73 13.86
CA ASN A 94 2.50 13.63 14.26
C ASN A 94 2.72 12.81 15.55
N GLU A 95 1.92 11.77 15.78
CA GLU A 95 1.97 10.92 16.98
C GLU A 95 2.83 9.65 16.77
N LEU A 96 3.43 9.47 15.58
CA LEU A 96 4.26 8.31 15.27
C LEU A 96 5.74 8.53 15.64
N ASN A 97 6.38 7.50 16.16
CA ASN A 97 7.83 7.49 16.32
C ASN A 97 8.51 7.12 14.99
N LEU A 98 8.83 8.13 14.18
CA LEU A 98 9.40 7.93 12.84
C LEU A 98 10.79 7.28 12.87
N ASP A 99 11.55 7.41 13.96
CA ASP A 99 12.88 6.79 14.06
C ASP A 99 12.82 5.26 14.04
N GLU A 100 11.76 4.69 14.59
CA GLU A 100 11.52 3.24 14.57
C GLU A 100 11.02 2.72 13.22
N LEU A 101 10.55 3.60 12.34
CA LEU A 101 9.91 3.29 11.07
C LEU A 101 10.83 3.49 9.86
N LYS A 102 12.08 3.91 10.09
CA LYS A 102 13.04 4.21 9.02
C LYS A 102 13.32 2.98 8.15
N CYS A 103 13.14 3.14 6.84
CA CYS A 103 13.63 2.18 5.87
C CYS A 103 15.15 2.30 5.76
N LYS A 104 15.86 1.16 5.75
CA LYS A 104 17.34 1.11 5.73
C LYS A 104 17.97 1.83 4.53
N LYS A 105 17.19 2.07 3.48
CA LYS A 105 17.66 2.67 2.22
C LYS A 105 17.87 4.19 2.32
N TYR A 106 17.18 4.86 3.24
CA TYR A 106 17.18 6.31 3.36
C TYR A 106 17.53 6.74 4.78
N ASN A 107 18.47 7.68 4.90
CA ASN A 107 18.84 8.30 6.17
C ASN A 107 18.48 9.77 6.12
N ILE A 108 17.27 10.14 6.55
CA ILE A 108 16.78 11.52 6.55
C ILE A 108 16.69 11.96 8.01
N GLU A 109 17.55 12.93 8.38
CA GLU A 109 17.61 13.46 9.75
C GLU A 109 16.75 14.73 9.93
N LYS A 110 16.54 15.48 8.84
CA LYS A 110 15.75 16.70 8.84
C LYS A 110 14.86 16.77 7.61
N TYR A 111 13.63 17.16 7.81
CA TYR A 111 12.64 17.34 6.75
C TYR A 111 11.70 18.48 7.10
N ASP A 112 11.09 19.11 6.09
CA ASP A 112 10.09 20.17 6.22
C ASP A 112 8.72 19.80 5.69
N LYS A 113 8.62 18.62 5.05
CA LYS A 113 7.39 18.09 4.42
C LYS A 113 7.23 16.62 4.70
N GLN A 114 5.99 16.19 4.87
CA GLN A 114 5.65 14.78 5.01
C GLN A 114 4.61 14.38 3.97
N PHE A 115 4.88 13.32 3.23
CA PHE A 115 3.91 12.67 2.35
C PHE A 115 3.46 11.35 2.99
N ILE A 116 2.23 11.32 3.47
CA ILE A 116 1.59 10.11 4.01
C ILE A 116 0.87 9.43 2.85
N PHE A 117 1.32 8.24 2.49
CA PHE A 117 0.76 7.47 1.39
C PHE A 117 0.18 6.17 1.94
N THR A 118 -1.14 6.11 2.03
CA THR A 118 -1.86 4.96 2.60
C THR A 118 -2.53 4.14 1.52
N ASN A 119 -2.33 2.82 1.55
CA ASN A 119 -3.05 1.85 0.74
C ASN A 119 -3.99 1.03 1.62
N LEU A 120 -5.30 1.22 1.45
CA LEU A 120 -6.37 0.50 2.14
C LEU A 120 -6.82 -0.67 1.26
N VAL A 121 -6.59 -1.89 1.70
CA VAL A 121 -6.62 -3.08 0.83
C VAL A 121 -7.89 -3.94 0.94
N ASP A 122 -8.73 -3.72 1.95
CA ASP A 122 -9.83 -4.64 2.24
C ASP A 122 -10.93 -4.60 1.19
N THR A 123 -11.18 -3.43 0.60
CA THR A 123 -12.14 -3.28 -0.51
C THR A 123 -11.82 -4.22 -1.66
N ASP A 124 -10.55 -4.31 -2.06
CA ASP A 124 -10.08 -5.22 -3.09
C ASP A 124 -9.96 -6.66 -2.56
N MET A 125 -9.09 -6.87 -1.56
CA MET A 125 -8.67 -8.21 -1.13
C MET A 125 -9.75 -9.06 -0.49
N LEU A 126 -10.60 -8.46 0.36
CA LEU A 126 -11.60 -9.19 1.13
C LEU A 126 -12.96 -9.22 0.44
N TYR A 127 -13.29 -8.19 -0.34
CA TYR A 127 -14.65 -7.99 -0.82
C TYR A 127 -14.76 -7.92 -2.34
N GLY A 128 -13.90 -7.18 -3.03
CA GLY A 128 -13.91 -7.00 -4.47
C GLY A 128 -13.76 -8.31 -5.22
N HIS A 129 -12.60 -8.94 -5.14
CA HIS A 129 -12.29 -10.24 -5.75
C HIS A 129 -13.19 -11.41 -5.27
N ARG A 130 -14.08 -11.18 -4.33
CA ARG A 130 -15.00 -12.19 -3.78
C ARG A 130 -16.47 -11.88 -4.08
N ASN A 131 -16.72 -10.86 -4.89
CA ASN A 131 -18.07 -10.40 -5.23
C ASN A 131 -18.95 -10.19 -3.98
N ASN A 132 -18.37 -9.68 -2.91
CA ASN A 132 -19.07 -9.36 -1.68
C ASN A 132 -19.42 -7.88 -1.63
N ALA A 133 -20.46 -7.47 -2.36
CA ALA A 133 -20.90 -6.07 -2.45
C ALA A 133 -21.24 -5.46 -1.08
N GLN A 134 -21.81 -6.26 -0.18
CA GLN A 134 -22.17 -5.80 1.18
C GLN A 134 -20.93 -5.49 2.03
N GLY A 135 -19.92 -6.37 1.97
CA GLY A 135 -18.64 -6.15 2.66
C GLY A 135 -17.88 -4.96 2.06
N TYR A 136 -17.91 -4.82 0.73
CA TYR A 136 -17.31 -3.70 0.02
C TYR A 136 -17.91 -2.36 0.47
N ALA A 137 -19.26 -2.26 0.50
CA ALA A 137 -19.96 -1.07 0.97
C ALA A 137 -19.58 -0.71 2.42
N LYS A 138 -19.57 -1.70 3.33
CA LYS A 138 -19.15 -1.49 4.72
C LYS A 138 -17.71 -1.00 4.86
N ALA A 139 -16.79 -1.50 4.03
CA ALA A 139 -15.40 -1.04 4.03
C ALA A 139 -15.30 0.42 3.58
N ILE A 140 -16.12 0.86 2.61
CA ILE A 140 -16.20 2.26 2.20
C ILE A 140 -16.81 3.12 3.33
N GLU A 141 -17.88 2.67 3.98
CA GLU A 141 -18.47 3.37 5.15
C GLU A 141 -17.47 3.51 6.30
N GLU A 142 -16.64 2.49 6.53
CA GLU A 142 -15.56 2.56 7.52
C GLU A 142 -14.55 3.64 7.16
N ILE A 143 -14.07 3.67 5.91
CA ILE A 143 -13.15 4.70 5.43
C ILE A 143 -13.77 6.09 5.62
N ASP A 144 -15.02 6.28 5.19
CA ASP A 144 -15.76 7.54 5.31
C ASP A 144 -15.85 8.00 6.77
N SER A 145 -16.03 7.08 7.72
CA SER A 145 -16.11 7.41 9.15
C SER A 145 -14.82 7.98 9.74
N TYR A 146 -13.66 7.74 9.11
CA TYR A 146 -12.36 8.29 9.51
C TYR A 146 -12.05 9.63 8.86
N LEU A 147 -12.66 9.95 7.71
CA LEU A 147 -12.34 11.18 6.98
C LEU A 147 -12.54 12.45 7.82
N PRO A 148 -13.64 12.63 8.55
CA PRO A 148 -13.78 13.81 9.43
C PRO A 148 -12.65 13.93 10.45
N LYS A 149 -12.24 12.82 11.08
CA LYS A 149 -11.16 12.80 12.08
C LYS A 149 -9.80 13.16 11.48
N ILE A 150 -9.55 12.72 10.24
CA ILE A 150 -8.33 13.04 9.50
C ILE A 150 -8.35 14.51 9.11
N MET A 151 -9.46 15.01 8.55
CA MET A 151 -9.62 16.40 8.15
C MET A 151 -9.52 17.37 9.34
N ASP A 152 -10.11 17.02 10.49
CA ASP A 152 -10.01 17.82 11.72
C ASP A 152 -8.58 17.87 12.29
N ALA A 153 -7.73 16.89 11.96
CA ALA A 153 -6.33 16.85 12.37
C ALA A 153 -5.38 17.59 11.40
N MET A 154 -5.86 17.94 10.20
CA MET A 154 -5.11 18.68 9.19
C MET A 154 -5.07 20.17 9.48
N THR A 155 -4.08 20.84 8.91
CA THR A 155 -3.94 22.29 8.89
C THR A 155 -4.35 22.87 7.53
N GLU A 156 -4.42 24.19 7.43
CA GLU A 156 -4.72 24.88 6.15
C GLU A 156 -3.63 24.68 5.07
N GLU A 157 -2.44 24.23 5.46
CA GLU A 157 -1.31 23.95 4.54
C GLU A 157 -1.31 22.49 4.03
N ASP A 158 -2.17 21.64 4.57
CA ASP A 158 -2.22 20.22 4.21
C ASP A 158 -3.17 19.97 3.04
N LEU A 159 -2.83 19.00 2.20
CA LEU A 159 -3.66 18.54 1.10
C LEU A 159 -4.03 17.06 1.29
N LEU A 160 -5.34 16.78 1.35
CA LEU A 160 -5.86 15.41 1.31
C LEU A 160 -6.23 15.03 -0.12
N ILE A 161 -5.71 13.90 -0.59
CA ILE A 161 -6.07 13.28 -1.87
C ILE A 161 -6.64 11.90 -1.61
N ILE A 162 -7.87 11.65 -2.08
CA ILE A 162 -8.52 10.34 -2.03
C ILE A 162 -8.65 9.84 -3.45
N THR A 163 -8.10 8.65 -3.71
CA THR A 163 -8.13 8.05 -5.04
C THR A 163 -8.22 6.53 -4.94
N ALA A 164 -8.38 5.87 -6.08
CA ALA A 164 -8.25 4.42 -6.20
C ALA A 164 -7.15 4.08 -7.20
N ASP A 165 -6.51 2.93 -7.02
CA ASP A 165 -5.52 2.38 -7.96
C ASP A 165 -6.18 1.76 -9.20
N HIS A 166 -7.39 1.21 -9.05
CA HIS A 166 -8.24 0.71 -10.13
C HIS A 166 -9.71 0.66 -9.69
N GLY A 167 -10.60 0.44 -10.66
CA GLY A 167 -12.01 0.16 -10.39
C GLY A 167 -12.21 -1.30 -9.98
N CYS A 168 -13.27 -1.54 -9.21
CA CYS A 168 -13.75 -2.88 -8.89
C CYS A 168 -15.27 -2.82 -8.71
N ASP A 169 -15.99 -3.67 -9.40
CA ASP A 169 -17.44 -3.81 -9.22
C ASP A 169 -17.75 -5.17 -8.59
N PRO A 170 -17.97 -5.23 -7.27
CA PRO A 170 -18.24 -6.49 -6.58
C PRO A 170 -19.60 -7.08 -6.90
N THR A 171 -20.45 -6.41 -7.69
CA THR A 171 -21.76 -6.89 -8.12
C THR A 171 -21.70 -7.68 -9.43
N VAL A 172 -20.60 -7.55 -10.17
CA VAL A 172 -20.41 -8.24 -11.47
C VAL A 172 -19.35 -9.34 -11.30
N PRO A 173 -19.71 -10.62 -11.45
CA PRO A 173 -18.76 -11.73 -11.36
C PRO A 173 -17.68 -11.64 -12.44
N GLY A 174 -16.41 -11.83 -12.05
CA GLY A 174 -15.26 -11.84 -12.97
C GLY A 174 -14.75 -10.47 -13.40
N THR A 175 -15.13 -9.40 -12.73
CA THR A 175 -14.50 -8.09 -12.88
C THR A 175 -13.33 -8.00 -11.92
N ASP A 176 -12.17 -8.45 -12.38
CA ASP A 176 -10.87 -8.27 -11.73
C ASP A 176 -9.98 -7.39 -12.61
#